data_63da84aab2d732be053fd8862203dd26
#
_entry.id   63da84aab2d732be053fd8862203dd26
#
_cell.length_a   1.000
_cell.length_b   1.000
_cell.length_c   1.000
_cell.angle_alpha   90.00
_cell.angle_beta   90.00
_cell.angle_gamma   90.00
#
_symmetry.space_group_name_H-M   'P 1'
#
loop_
_entity.id
_entity.type
_entity.pdbx_description
1 polymer ?
#
loop_
_entity_poly.entity_id
_entity_poly.type
_entity_poly.pdbx_seq_one_letter_code
_entity_poly.pdbx_strand_id
1 'polypeptide(L)'
;MIVRLVGSEMCIRDRYGTEALHILRAEKGFIVVGDETDGTVTPHDLGMEWIVSKKKKDFIGKKAFSLPYLNSSIRKQLVGILTLDTNKVLPDGCHAVEDGQAIGHVTSTYFSPTLKRSIALGLIENGRSRKGSTLEFEISSKESIFAKIVDPNFYDPEGAKQDG
;
A
#
# COMPACT_ATOMS: atom_id res chain seq x y z
N MET A 1 -37.02 -9.84 21.76
CA MET A 1 -36.81 -10.24 20.36
C MET A 1 -35.51 -9.65 19.75
N ILE A 2 -35.08 -8.47 20.15
CA ILE A 2 -33.89 -7.78 19.68
C ILE A 2 -32.59 -8.43 20.16
N VAL A 3 -32.55 -8.97 21.38
CA VAL A 3 -31.33 -9.61 21.97
C VAL A 3 -30.91 -10.88 21.22
N ARG A 4 -31.82 -11.56 20.56
CA ARG A 4 -31.56 -12.81 19.83
C ARG A 4 -30.94 -12.56 18.44
N LEU A 5 -31.24 -11.43 17.84
CA LEU A 5 -30.68 -10.98 16.57
C LEU A 5 -29.22 -10.53 16.74
N VAL A 6 -28.91 -9.77 17.80
CA VAL A 6 -27.57 -9.27 18.09
C VAL A 6 -26.58 -10.42 18.33
N GLY A 7 -26.96 -11.43 19.10
CA GLY A 7 -26.06 -12.55 19.41
C GLY A 7 -25.76 -13.47 18.21
N SER A 8 -26.76 -13.77 17.38
CA SER A 8 -26.56 -14.67 16.24
C SER A 8 -25.88 -13.97 15.05
N GLU A 9 -26.16 -12.71 14.81
CA GLU A 9 -25.57 -11.97 13.70
C GLU A 9 -24.10 -11.59 13.97
N MET A 10 -23.76 -11.16 15.17
CA MET A 10 -22.35 -10.91 15.54
C MET A 10 -21.49 -12.19 15.43
N CYS A 11 -22.06 -13.35 15.77
CA CYS A 11 -21.29 -14.61 15.70
C CYS A 11 -21.18 -15.21 14.29
N ILE A 12 -22.07 -14.87 13.36
CA ILE A 12 -22.15 -15.50 12.04
C ILE A 12 -21.69 -14.56 10.93
N ARG A 13 -22.02 -13.28 10.98
CA ARG A 13 -21.69 -12.30 9.93
C ARG A 13 -20.31 -11.64 10.09
N ASP A 14 -19.85 -11.51 11.33
CA ASP A 14 -18.61 -10.76 11.59
C ASP A 14 -17.35 -11.62 11.57
N ARG A 15 -17.47 -12.91 11.25
CA ARG A 15 -16.31 -13.79 11.10
C ARG A 15 -15.82 -13.79 9.67
N TYR A 16 -14.67 -13.21 9.45
CA TYR A 16 -13.91 -13.31 8.19
C TYR A 16 -12.51 -13.84 8.49
N GLY A 17 -11.91 -14.56 7.53
CA GLY A 17 -10.55 -15.07 7.67
C GLY A 17 -9.52 -13.95 7.58
N THR A 18 -8.37 -14.14 8.17
CA THR A 18 -7.24 -13.19 8.13
C THR A 18 -6.83 -12.87 6.69
N GLU A 19 -6.85 -13.86 5.82
CA GLU A 19 -6.55 -13.68 4.39
C GLU A 19 -7.49 -12.67 3.71
N ALA A 20 -8.79 -12.78 4.00
CA ALA A 20 -9.78 -11.82 3.49
C ALA A 20 -9.49 -10.39 3.98
N LEU A 21 -9.07 -10.24 5.25
CA LEU A 21 -8.67 -8.95 5.80
C LEU A 21 -7.48 -8.36 5.02
N HIS A 22 -6.47 -9.16 4.74
CA HIS A 22 -5.28 -8.72 4.00
C HIS A 22 -5.61 -8.27 2.57
N ILE A 23 -6.50 -8.98 1.88
CA ILE A 23 -6.96 -8.57 0.55
C ILE A 23 -7.75 -7.27 0.61
N LEU A 24 -8.74 -7.19 1.51
CA LEU A 24 -9.62 -6.01 1.64
C LEU A 24 -8.84 -4.75 2.05
N ARG A 25 -7.87 -4.87 2.97
CA ARG A 25 -7.03 -3.74 3.37
C ARG A 25 -6.16 -3.25 2.19
N ALA A 26 -5.62 -4.19 1.40
CA ALA A 26 -4.82 -3.85 0.23
C ALA A 26 -5.66 -3.17 -0.86
N GLU A 27 -6.91 -3.61 -1.09
CA GLU A 27 -7.85 -2.95 -2.01
C GLU A 27 -8.10 -1.49 -1.64
N LYS A 28 -8.15 -1.17 -0.35
CA LYS A 28 -8.30 0.21 0.16
C LYS A 28 -6.98 0.95 0.37
N GLY A 29 -5.84 0.32 0.13
CA GLY A 29 -4.53 0.91 0.33
C GLY A 29 -4.16 1.13 1.80
N PHE A 30 -4.78 0.40 2.72
CA PHE A 30 -4.45 0.47 4.14
C PHE A 30 -3.16 -0.29 4.42
N ILE A 31 -2.27 0.37 5.15
CA ILE A 31 -0.99 -0.20 5.55
C ILE A 31 -1.13 -1.20 6.69
N VAL A 32 -0.19 -2.14 6.77
CA VAL A 32 0.05 -2.99 7.93
C VAL A 32 1.41 -2.65 8.52
N VAL A 33 1.45 -2.52 9.84
CA VAL A 33 2.70 -2.29 10.57
C VAL A 33 3.58 -3.54 10.46
N GLY A 34 4.79 -3.35 9.94
CA GLY A 34 5.73 -4.43 9.66
C GLY A 34 5.88 -4.76 8.18
N ASP A 35 4.85 -4.54 7.36
CA ASP A 35 4.90 -4.74 5.91
C ASP A 35 5.27 -3.43 5.19
N GLU A 36 4.40 -2.42 5.26
CA GLU A 36 4.63 -1.10 4.65
C GLU A 36 5.41 -0.14 5.55
N THR A 37 5.62 -0.50 6.82
CA THR A 37 6.36 0.34 7.77
C THR A 37 7.53 -0.41 8.38
N ASP A 38 8.68 0.20 8.30
CA ASP A 38 9.89 -0.16 9.04
C ASP A 38 10.41 1.06 9.82
N GLY A 39 11.56 0.96 10.43
CA GLY A 39 12.16 2.08 11.16
C GLY A 39 12.62 3.25 10.28
N THR A 40 12.54 3.14 8.95
CA THR A 40 13.02 4.15 7.99
C THR A 40 11.91 4.95 7.33
N VAL A 41 10.66 4.45 7.38
CA VAL A 41 9.49 5.03 6.72
C VAL A 41 8.84 6.07 7.62
N THR A 42 8.47 7.21 7.04
CA THR A 42 7.75 8.30 7.72
C THR A 42 6.29 8.37 7.26
N PRO A 43 5.40 9.05 8.03
CA PRO A 43 4.03 9.30 7.58
C PRO A 43 3.95 10.02 6.23
N HIS A 44 4.92 10.87 5.90
CA HIS A 44 4.98 11.55 4.60
C HIS A 44 5.22 10.55 3.45
N ASP A 45 6.06 9.55 3.66
CA ASP A 45 6.35 8.52 2.67
C ASP A 45 5.10 7.68 2.35
N LEU A 46 4.24 7.49 3.34
CA LEU A 46 3.01 6.72 3.23
C LEU A 46 1.79 7.50 2.74
N GLY A 47 1.91 8.83 2.54
CA GLY A 47 0.75 9.67 2.19
C GLY A 47 -0.16 9.99 3.38
N MET A 48 0.36 9.85 4.58
CA MET A 48 -0.36 10.02 5.83
C MET A 48 0.05 11.31 6.58
N GLU A 49 0.42 12.35 5.84
CA GLU A 49 0.83 13.64 6.41
C GLU A 49 -0.24 14.26 7.34
N TRP A 50 -1.49 13.91 7.08
CA TRP A 50 -2.64 14.38 7.85
C TRP A 50 -2.63 13.93 9.32
N ILE A 51 -1.98 12.83 9.67
CA ILE A 51 -1.84 12.36 11.06
C ILE A 51 -0.85 13.19 11.87
N VAL A 52 0.05 13.92 11.19
CA VAL A 52 1.04 14.78 11.83
C VAL A 52 0.42 16.12 12.17
N SER A 53 0.28 16.42 13.47
CA SER A 53 -0.38 17.64 13.91
C SER A 53 0.36 18.90 13.47
N LYS A 54 -0.32 19.74 12.68
CA LYS A 54 0.16 21.09 12.31
C LYS A 54 -0.07 22.14 13.40
N LYS A 55 -0.96 21.85 14.37
CA LYS A 55 -1.35 22.79 15.42
C LYS A 55 -0.44 22.74 16.65
N LYS A 56 0.18 21.59 16.95
CA LYS A 56 1.09 21.46 18.09
C LYS A 56 2.38 22.22 17.85
N LYS A 57 2.75 23.05 18.84
CA LYS A 57 4.01 23.82 18.79
C LYS A 57 5.23 22.88 18.81
N ASP A 58 5.17 21.83 19.63
CA ASP A 58 6.23 20.83 19.74
C ASP A 58 5.68 19.44 20.10
N PHE A 59 6.39 18.37 19.71
CA PHE A 59 6.14 16.98 20.05
C PHE A 59 7.40 16.14 19.79
N ILE A 60 7.47 14.96 20.41
CA ILE A 60 8.60 14.02 20.21
C ILE A 60 8.69 13.66 18.74
N GLY A 61 9.88 13.85 18.15
CA GLY A 61 10.15 13.56 16.74
C GLY A 61 9.89 14.73 15.77
N LYS A 62 9.31 15.86 16.20
CA LYS A 62 9.07 17.00 15.28
C LYS A 62 10.32 17.48 14.58
N LYS A 63 11.43 17.57 15.31
CA LYS A 63 12.73 17.98 14.75
C LYS A 63 13.25 17.01 13.67
N ALA A 64 12.88 15.73 13.74
CA ALA A 64 13.26 14.75 12.73
C ALA A 64 12.72 15.11 11.34
N PHE A 65 11.50 15.65 11.24
CA PHE A 65 10.93 16.07 9.95
C PHE A 65 11.69 17.21 9.27
N SER A 66 12.55 17.93 9.98
CA SER A 66 13.42 18.96 9.38
C SER A 66 14.78 18.46 8.95
N LEU A 67 15.11 17.18 9.17
CA LEU A 67 16.36 16.61 8.70
C LEU A 67 16.38 16.52 7.17
N PRO A 68 17.51 16.92 6.52
CA PRO A 68 17.61 16.91 5.06
C PRO A 68 17.29 15.55 4.44
N TYR A 69 17.71 14.47 5.06
CA TYR A 69 17.43 13.10 4.62
C TYR A 69 15.93 12.79 4.55
N LEU A 70 15.15 13.24 5.54
CA LEU A 70 13.69 13.00 5.58
C LEU A 70 12.90 13.91 4.64
N ASN A 71 13.52 15.00 4.18
CA ASN A 71 12.94 15.92 3.18
C ASN A 71 13.49 15.69 1.77
N SER A 72 14.27 14.62 1.57
CA SER A 72 14.80 14.28 0.25
C SER A 72 13.69 13.87 -0.70
N SER A 73 13.75 14.33 -1.95
CA SER A 73 12.81 13.95 -3.01
C SER A 73 12.97 12.51 -3.47
N ILE A 74 14.12 11.88 -3.22
CA ILE A 74 14.41 10.49 -3.62
C ILE A 74 13.95 9.45 -2.60
N ARG A 75 13.15 9.84 -1.61
CA ARG A 75 12.63 8.87 -0.64
C ARG A 75 11.65 7.90 -1.30
N LYS A 76 11.65 6.67 -0.79
CA LYS A 76 10.67 5.66 -1.18
C LYS A 76 9.29 6.06 -0.66
N GLN A 77 8.31 6.04 -1.53
CA GLN A 77 6.94 6.45 -1.25
C GLN A 77 5.98 5.30 -1.55
N LEU A 78 4.96 5.17 -0.72
CA LEU A 78 3.92 4.17 -0.92
C LEU A 78 3.13 4.46 -2.19
N VAL A 79 3.02 3.43 -3.01
CA VAL A 79 2.26 3.43 -4.27
C VAL A 79 1.48 2.13 -4.43
N GLY A 80 0.44 2.18 -5.25
CA GLY A 80 -0.22 1.02 -5.78
C GLY A 80 0.49 0.53 -7.04
N ILE A 81 0.46 -0.77 -7.26
CA ILE A 81 1.10 -1.44 -8.38
C ILE A 81 0.09 -2.38 -9.03
N LEU A 82 -0.10 -2.23 -10.33
CA LEU A 82 -0.99 -3.06 -11.13
C LEU A 82 -0.19 -3.77 -12.22
N THR A 83 -0.11 -5.09 -12.14
CA THR A 83 0.54 -5.90 -13.19
C THR A 83 -0.17 -5.73 -14.53
N LEU A 84 0.59 -5.69 -15.63
CA LEU A 84 0.01 -5.61 -16.97
C LEU A 84 -0.76 -6.88 -17.30
N ASP A 85 -0.25 -8.04 -16.91
CA ASP A 85 -0.99 -9.30 -16.93
C ASP A 85 -1.79 -9.40 -15.62
N THR A 86 -3.10 -9.31 -15.72
CA THR A 86 -4.03 -9.29 -14.58
C THR A 86 -3.98 -10.52 -13.69
N ASN A 87 -3.54 -11.67 -14.22
CA ASN A 87 -3.48 -12.94 -13.52
C ASN A 87 -2.11 -13.20 -12.86
N LYS A 88 -1.08 -12.45 -13.25
CA LYS A 88 0.25 -12.60 -12.64
C LYS A 88 0.33 -11.80 -11.35
N VAL A 89 0.57 -12.51 -10.26
CA VAL A 89 0.81 -11.94 -8.93
C VAL A 89 2.31 -11.70 -8.77
N LEU A 90 2.70 -10.49 -8.36
CA LEU A 90 4.09 -10.19 -8.03
C LEU A 90 4.49 -10.93 -6.74
N PRO A 91 5.67 -11.49 -6.63
CA PRO A 91 6.17 -12.00 -5.36
C PRO A 91 6.35 -10.86 -4.34
N ASP A 92 6.08 -11.14 -3.05
CA ASP A 92 6.41 -10.22 -1.97
C ASP A 92 7.92 -9.97 -1.95
N GLY A 93 8.31 -8.73 -1.69
CA GLY A 93 9.70 -8.33 -1.62
C GLY A 93 10.41 -8.21 -2.96
N CYS A 94 9.77 -8.50 -4.11
CA CYS A 94 10.42 -8.31 -5.40
C CYS A 94 10.78 -6.83 -5.65
N HIS A 95 11.90 -6.60 -6.32
CA HIS A 95 12.45 -5.26 -6.51
C HIS A 95 11.92 -4.61 -7.80
N ALA A 96 11.53 -3.34 -7.69
CA ALA A 96 11.36 -2.47 -8.85
C ALA A 96 12.74 -2.04 -9.34
N VAL A 97 13.02 -2.23 -10.63
CA VAL A 97 14.32 -1.94 -11.24
C VAL A 97 14.18 -0.88 -12.33
N GLU A 98 15.10 0.06 -12.36
CA GLU A 98 15.27 1.05 -13.41
C GLU A 98 16.76 1.20 -13.70
N ASP A 99 17.16 1.12 -14.96
CA ASP A 99 18.56 1.20 -15.38
C ASP A 99 19.52 0.23 -14.64
N GLY A 100 19.00 -0.96 -14.28
CA GLY A 100 19.75 -1.98 -13.55
C GLY A 100 19.94 -1.70 -12.05
N GLN A 101 19.27 -0.67 -11.51
CA GLN A 101 19.30 -0.34 -10.09
C GLN A 101 17.93 -0.57 -9.44
N ALA A 102 17.95 -1.14 -8.23
CA ALA A 102 16.73 -1.31 -7.44
C ALA A 102 16.27 0.03 -6.87
N ILE A 103 15.14 0.54 -7.34
CA ILE A 103 14.52 1.80 -6.90
C ILE A 103 13.39 1.62 -5.89
N GLY A 104 13.07 0.38 -5.53
CA GLY A 104 12.02 0.08 -4.58
C GLY A 104 11.73 -1.41 -4.49
N HIS A 105 10.68 -1.74 -3.73
CA HIS A 105 10.25 -3.12 -3.56
C HIS A 105 8.74 -3.20 -3.30
N VAL A 106 8.18 -4.37 -3.57
CA VAL A 106 6.80 -4.74 -3.24
C VAL A 106 6.73 -5.09 -1.76
N THR A 107 5.76 -4.53 -1.05
CA THR A 107 5.53 -4.77 0.38
C THR A 107 4.39 -5.75 0.63
N SER A 108 3.38 -5.74 -0.25
CA SER A 108 2.21 -6.61 -0.13
C SER A 108 1.61 -6.85 -1.50
N THR A 109 1.22 -8.09 -1.77
CA THR A 109 0.65 -8.47 -3.06
C THR A 109 -0.47 -9.48 -2.90
N TYR A 110 -1.55 -9.30 -3.66
CA TYR A 110 -2.72 -10.17 -3.60
C TYR A 110 -3.45 -10.21 -4.95
N PHE A 111 -4.15 -11.30 -5.19
CA PHE A 111 -5.18 -11.32 -6.22
C PHE A 111 -6.50 -10.83 -5.61
N SER A 112 -7.04 -9.72 -6.14
CA SER A 112 -8.33 -9.18 -5.70
C SER A 112 -9.48 -9.84 -6.46
N PRO A 113 -10.35 -10.59 -5.77
CA PRO A 113 -11.58 -11.13 -6.38
C PRO A 113 -12.55 -10.03 -6.80
N THR A 114 -12.58 -8.93 -6.05
CA THR A 114 -13.44 -7.76 -6.32
C THR A 114 -13.06 -7.08 -7.62
N LEU A 115 -11.77 -6.85 -7.83
CA LEU A 115 -11.22 -6.18 -9.02
C LEU A 115 -10.89 -7.15 -10.15
N LYS A 116 -10.93 -8.47 -9.86
CA LYS A 116 -10.59 -9.57 -10.78
C LYS A 116 -9.20 -9.41 -11.40
N ARG A 117 -8.24 -9.01 -10.57
CA ARG A 117 -6.86 -8.80 -11.00
C ARG A 117 -5.87 -8.80 -9.82
N SER A 118 -4.60 -8.94 -10.15
CA SER A 118 -3.52 -8.75 -9.19
C SER A 118 -3.35 -7.28 -8.84
N ILE A 119 -3.22 -7.01 -7.54
CA ILE A 119 -2.90 -5.71 -6.94
C ILE A 119 -1.70 -5.88 -6.03
N ALA A 120 -0.88 -4.86 -5.91
CA ALA A 120 0.22 -4.84 -4.95
C ALA A 120 0.44 -3.43 -4.39
N LEU A 121 0.95 -3.38 -3.18
CA LEU A 121 1.49 -2.16 -2.56
C LEU A 121 3.01 -2.24 -2.58
N GLY A 122 3.66 -1.10 -2.70
CA GLY A 122 5.13 -1.06 -2.70
C GLY A 122 5.67 0.30 -2.33
N LEU A 123 6.92 0.31 -1.93
CA LEU A 123 7.69 1.50 -1.60
C LEU A 123 8.69 1.76 -2.73
N ILE A 124 8.42 2.80 -3.53
CA ILE A 124 9.19 3.16 -4.74
C ILE A 124 9.78 4.56 -4.59
N GLU A 125 11.02 4.76 -5.00
CA GLU A 125 11.67 6.07 -5.03
C GLU A 125 10.90 7.03 -5.94
N ASN A 126 10.57 8.20 -5.40
CA ASN A 126 9.70 9.18 -6.08
C ASN A 126 8.37 8.60 -6.56
N GLY A 127 7.83 7.62 -5.84
CA GLY A 127 6.72 6.80 -6.31
C GLY A 127 5.50 7.60 -6.77
N ARG A 128 5.15 8.66 -6.04
CA ARG A 128 3.97 9.49 -6.38
C ARG A 128 4.15 10.26 -7.69
N SER A 129 5.37 10.71 -8.00
CA SER A 129 5.65 11.38 -9.27
C SER A 129 5.67 10.42 -10.47
N ARG A 130 5.84 9.13 -10.19
CA ARG A 130 5.86 8.06 -11.20
C ARG A 130 4.48 7.48 -11.49
N LYS A 131 3.43 8.03 -10.92
CA LYS A 131 2.05 7.60 -11.19
C LYS A 131 1.75 7.59 -12.68
N GLY A 132 1.28 6.45 -13.18
CA GLY A 132 1.00 6.22 -14.59
C GLY A 132 2.15 5.61 -15.38
N SER A 133 3.38 5.62 -14.87
CA SER A 133 4.52 4.95 -15.51
C SER A 133 4.46 3.43 -15.33
N THR A 134 5.17 2.74 -16.20
CA THR A 134 5.38 1.29 -16.11
C THR A 134 6.81 1.03 -15.67
N LEU A 135 6.97 0.20 -14.65
CA LEU A 135 8.28 -0.24 -14.14
C LEU A 135 8.44 -1.75 -14.32
N GLU A 136 9.68 -2.16 -14.37
CA GLU A 136 10.08 -3.56 -14.36
C GLU A 136 10.26 -4.04 -12.92
N PHE A 137 9.70 -5.20 -12.60
CA PHE A 137 9.84 -5.87 -11.32
C PHE A 137 10.57 -7.18 -11.50
N GLU A 138 11.76 -7.27 -10.93
CA GLU A 138 12.61 -8.44 -11.02
C GLU A 138 12.13 -9.52 -10.03
N ILE A 139 11.75 -10.69 -10.55
CA ILE A 139 11.36 -11.84 -9.76
C ILE A 139 12.57 -12.74 -9.51
N SER A 140 13.37 -12.92 -10.53
CA SER A 140 14.61 -13.68 -10.49
C SER A 140 15.58 -13.15 -11.53
N SER A 141 16.82 -13.60 -11.51
CA SER A 141 17.86 -13.20 -12.48
C SER A 141 17.49 -13.42 -13.96
N LYS A 142 16.37 -14.10 -14.26
CA LYS A 142 15.92 -14.43 -15.62
C LYS A 142 14.46 -14.06 -15.89
N GLU A 143 13.72 -13.61 -14.90
CA GLU A 143 12.30 -13.32 -15.05
C GLU A 143 11.94 -11.98 -14.41
N SER A 144 11.23 -11.18 -15.17
CA SER A 144 10.67 -9.91 -14.73
C SER A 144 9.20 -9.77 -15.15
N ILE A 145 8.48 -8.94 -14.41
CA ILE A 145 7.09 -8.57 -14.71
C ILE A 145 7.01 -7.05 -14.81
N PHE A 146 6.34 -6.57 -15.85
CA PHE A 146 6.04 -5.15 -15.99
C PHE A 146 4.73 -4.82 -15.29
N ALA A 147 4.76 -3.74 -14.50
CA ALA A 147 3.59 -3.28 -13.77
C ALA A 147 3.49 -1.77 -13.80
N LYS A 148 2.27 -1.27 -13.77
CA LYS A 148 1.94 0.16 -13.77
C LYS A 148 1.85 0.69 -12.36
N ILE A 149 2.44 1.85 -12.11
CA ILE A 149 2.34 2.57 -10.84
C ILE A 149 1.02 3.36 -10.82
N VAL A 150 0.28 3.19 -9.74
CA VAL A 150 -1.03 3.84 -9.53
C VAL A 150 -1.16 4.34 -8.08
N ASP A 151 -2.31 4.92 -7.75
CA ASP A 151 -2.63 5.21 -6.35
C ASP A 151 -2.76 3.92 -5.53
N PRO A 152 -2.39 3.93 -4.25
CA PRO A 152 -2.51 2.76 -3.38
C PRO A 152 -3.97 2.36 -3.09
N ASN A 153 -4.93 3.25 -3.30
CA ASN A 153 -6.35 2.95 -3.14
C ASN A 153 -6.94 2.46 -4.47
N PHE A 154 -7.14 1.15 -4.58
CA PHE A 154 -7.62 0.50 -5.81
C PHE A 154 -9.15 0.42 -5.89
N TYR A 155 -9.84 0.42 -4.74
CA TYR A 155 -11.27 0.20 -4.66
C TYR A 155 -11.95 1.29 -3.87
N ASP A 156 -12.98 1.92 -4.48
CA ASP A 156 -13.82 2.94 -3.86
C ASP A 156 -13.00 4.04 -3.17
N PRO A 157 -12.16 4.80 -3.91
CA PRO A 157 -11.21 5.75 -3.34
C PRO A 157 -11.89 6.85 -2.52
N GLU A 158 -13.11 7.22 -2.86
CA GLU A 158 -13.89 8.25 -2.17
C GLU A 158 -14.70 7.72 -0.99
N GLY A 159 -14.78 6.39 -0.83
CA GLY A 159 -15.54 5.75 0.26
C GLY A 159 -17.05 5.80 0.06
N ALA A 160 -17.54 6.10 -1.14
CA ALA A 160 -18.95 6.30 -1.43
C ALA A 160 -19.83 5.06 -1.14
N LYS A 161 -19.23 3.87 -1.13
CA LYS A 161 -19.93 2.62 -0.82
C LYS A 161 -20.08 2.36 0.68
N GLN A 162 -19.53 3.21 1.54
CA GLN A 162 -19.68 3.10 2.99
C GLN A 162 -21.00 3.74 3.48
N ASP A 163 -21.58 4.61 2.69
CA ASP A 163 -22.78 5.37 3.06
C ASP A 163 -24.08 4.63 2.69
N GLY A 164 -24.01 3.39 2.18
CA GLY A 164 -25.13 2.47 1.95
C GLY A 164 -25.94 2.77 0.72
#